data_a6d72144be05bf3f4601bd96ce305fe9
#
_entry.id   a6d72144be05bf3f4601bd96ce305fe9
#
_cell.length_a   1.000
_cell.length_b   1.000
_cell.length_c   1.000
_cell.angle_alpha   90.00
_cell.angle_beta   90.00
_cell.angle_gamma   90.00
#
_symmetry.space_group_name_H-M   'P 1'
#
loop_
_entity.id
_entity.type
_entity.pdbx_description
1 polymer ?
#
loop_
_entity_poly.entity_id
_entity_poly.type
_entity_poly.pdbx_seq_one_letter_code
_entity_poly.pdbx_strand_id
1 'polypeptide(L)'
;MTVGIIIQTRTGSTRLPAKVMMRADDEFLMIDYIINQLQHSKLSNKMVIATTDLDQDNVIYEHVTNRNIPCFRGDEKNVLQRHYECAKKYSFSTIVRIPSDKPLIDPTIVDNAIEKFQSSSYDYISNFSVNVDNEHEFLPSFPSGTEVEIF
;
A
#
# COMPACT_ATOMS: atom_id res chain seq x y z
N MET A 1 12.98 0.33 -15.74
CA MET A 1 11.77 0.82 -15.02
C MET A 1 11.89 0.37 -13.58
N THR A 2 11.71 1.29 -12.61
CA THR A 2 11.84 0.98 -11.18
C THR A 2 10.46 0.92 -10.56
N VAL A 3 9.99 -0.29 -10.24
CA VAL A 3 8.71 -0.50 -9.56
C VAL A 3 8.90 -0.36 -8.05
N GLY A 4 8.10 0.47 -7.40
CA GLY A 4 8.10 0.64 -5.96
C GLY A 4 6.74 0.38 -5.34
N ILE A 5 6.69 -0.42 -4.30
CA ILE A 5 5.49 -0.62 -3.49
C ILE A 5 5.43 0.49 -2.44
N ILE A 6 4.38 1.29 -2.46
CA ILE A 6 4.11 2.31 -1.45
C ILE A 6 2.92 1.87 -0.59
N ILE A 7 3.19 1.53 0.66
CA ILE A 7 2.17 1.19 1.64
C ILE A 7 1.72 2.48 2.32
N GLN A 8 0.52 2.92 1.98
CA GLN A 8 -0.09 4.11 2.58
C GLN A 8 -0.66 3.78 3.96
N THR A 9 -0.20 4.49 4.99
CA THR A 9 -0.64 4.23 6.36
C THR A 9 -0.77 5.52 7.18
N ARG A 10 -1.67 5.53 8.16
CA ARG A 10 -1.80 6.56 9.20
C ARG A 10 -2.57 6.02 10.41
N THR A 11 -2.40 6.66 11.56
CA THR A 11 -3.16 6.35 12.78
C THR A 11 -4.56 6.98 12.78
N GLY A 12 -4.77 8.06 12.04
CA GLY A 12 -5.99 8.87 12.02
C GLY A 12 -7.20 8.23 11.32
N SER A 13 -7.50 6.96 11.61
CA SER A 13 -8.72 6.29 11.16
C SER A 13 -9.90 6.68 12.05
N THR A 14 -11.00 7.18 11.45
CA THR A 14 -12.21 7.58 12.21
C THR A 14 -12.99 6.39 12.75
N ARG A 15 -13.03 5.26 12.03
CA ARG A 15 -13.76 4.04 12.43
C ARG A 15 -13.02 3.23 13.48
N LEU A 16 -11.72 3.08 13.36
CA LEU A 16 -10.86 2.36 14.30
C LEU A 16 -9.50 3.05 14.35
N PRO A 17 -9.30 4.00 15.30
CA PRO A 17 -8.04 4.73 15.43
C PRO A 17 -6.86 3.80 15.64
N ALA A 18 -5.74 4.15 15.00
CA ALA A 18 -4.47 3.42 15.10
C ALA A 18 -4.55 1.90 14.79
N LYS A 19 -5.56 1.45 14.02
CA LYS A 19 -5.76 0.02 13.72
C LYS A 19 -4.52 -0.68 13.17
N VAL A 20 -3.69 0.04 12.39
CA VAL A 20 -2.46 -0.51 11.80
C VAL A 20 -1.40 -0.86 12.84
N MET A 21 -1.46 -0.22 14.01
CA MET A 21 -0.57 -0.44 15.16
C MET A 21 -1.18 -1.38 16.21
N MET A 22 -2.38 -1.92 15.97
CA MET A 22 -2.96 -2.92 16.88
C MET A 22 -2.23 -4.25 16.74
N ARG A 23 -2.14 -4.98 17.86
CA ARG A 23 -1.61 -6.35 17.85
C ARG A 23 -2.53 -7.27 17.04
N ALA A 24 -1.95 -7.96 16.08
CA ALA A 24 -2.65 -9.00 15.33
C ALA A 24 -2.55 -10.36 16.04
N ASP A 25 -1.40 -10.58 16.71
CA ASP A 25 -1.13 -11.74 17.54
C ASP A 25 -0.11 -11.39 18.65
N ASP A 26 0.52 -12.40 19.27
CA ASP A 26 1.49 -12.21 20.35
C ASP A 26 2.82 -11.59 19.88
N GLU A 27 3.14 -11.64 18.59
CA GLU A 27 4.41 -11.20 18.02
C GLU A 27 4.29 -9.96 17.14
N PHE A 28 3.25 -9.86 16.30
CA PHE A 28 3.14 -8.89 15.23
C PHE A 28 1.99 -7.89 15.39
N LEU A 29 2.21 -6.67 14.88
CA LEU A 29 1.16 -5.69 14.66
C LEU A 29 0.51 -5.91 13.28
N MET A 30 -0.67 -5.31 13.07
CA MET A 30 -1.37 -5.40 11.79
C MET A 30 -0.52 -4.94 10.61
N ILE A 31 0.30 -3.88 10.80
CA ILE A 31 1.21 -3.38 9.76
C ILE A 31 2.32 -4.39 9.42
N ASP A 32 2.74 -5.22 10.36
CA ASP A 32 3.79 -6.20 10.13
C ASP A 32 3.34 -7.30 9.18
N TYR A 33 2.07 -7.70 9.25
CA TYR A 33 1.51 -8.69 8.34
C TYR A 33 1.59 -8.24 6.88
N ILE A 34 1.15 -7.01 6.58
CA ILE A 34 1.21 -6.50 5.20
C ILE A 34 2.64 -6.36 4.71
N ILE A 35 3.57 -5.91 5.57
CA ILE A 35 5.00 -5.82 5.25
C ILE A 35 5.55 -7.21 4.93
N ASN A 36 5.29 -8.19 5.81
CA ASN A 36 5.78 -9.56 5.65
C ASN A 36 5.25 -10.20 4.37
N GLN A 37 3.96 -10.01 4.03
CA GLN A 37 3.40 -10.52 2.79
C GLN A 37 4.07 -9.90 1.56
N LEU A 38 4.20 -8.57 1.52
CA LEU A 38 4.73 -7.87 0.36
C LEU A 38 6.23 -8.07 0.14
N GLN A 39 6.99 -8.48 1.17
CA GLN A 39 8.39 -8.90 1.00
C GLN A 39 8.56 -10.13 0.11
N HIS A 40 7.50 -10.91 -0.12
CA HIS A 40 7.51 -12.07 -1.01
C HIS A 40 7.20 -11.73 -2.47
N SER A 41 6.92 -10.46 -2.82
CA SER A 41 6.81 -10.04 -4.22
C SER A 41 8.12 -10.31 -4.97
N LYS A 42 8.01 -10.89 -6.16
CA LYS A 42 9.16 -11.23 -7.01
C LYS A 42 9.50 -10.12 -8.00
N LEU A 43 8.52 -9.27 -8.32
CA LEU A 43 8.65 -8.20 -9.31
C LEU A 43 8.94 -6.83 -8.70
N SER A 44 8.79 -6.67 -7.38
CA SER A 44 9.24 -5.49 -6.66
C SER A 44 9.85 -5.86 -5.30
N ASN A 45 11.14 -5.58 -5.15
CA ASN A 45 11.86 -5.67 -3.88
C ASN A 45 12.03 -4.31 -3.18
N LYS A 46 11.40 -3.26 -3.72
CA LYS A 46 11.47 -1.90 -3.19
C LYS A 46 10.12 -1.55 -2.56
N MET A 47 10.09 -1.50 -1.25
CA MET A 47 8.91 -1.18 -0.47
C MET A 47 9.19 0.01 0.44
N VAL A 48 8.24 0.92 0.55
CA VAL A 48 8.31 2.11 1.41
C VAL A 48 6.97 2.28 2.12
N ILE A 49 7.02 2.56 3.41
CA ILE A 49 5.85 2.99 4.18
C ILE A 49 5.69 4.50 3.97
N ALA A 50 4.52 4.95 3.50
CA ALA A 50 4.19 6.36 3.35
C ALA A 50 3.17 6.79 4.41
N THR A 51 3.66 7.45 5.46
CA THR A 51 2.83 7.96 6.57
C THR A 51 2.74 9.48 6.55
N THR A 52 2.05 10.07 7.51
CA THR A 52 1.91 11.53 7.59
C THR A 52 3.06 12.17 8.40
N ASP A 53 3.17 13.48 8.29
CA ASP A 53 4.11 14.30 9.06
C ASP A 53 3.57 14.69 10.45
N LEU A 54 2.36 14.25 10.80
CA LEU A 54 1.75 14.52 12.10
C LEU A 54 2.44 13.74 13.24
N ASP A 55 2.54 14.35 14.40
CA ASP A 55 3.18 13.73 15.59
C ASP A 55 2.53 12.41 16.00
N GLN A 56 1.22 12.27 15.83
CA GLN A 56 0.51 11.03 16.12
C GLN A 56 1.00 9.82 15.30
N ASP A 57 1.63 10.06 14.14
CA ASP A 57 2.16 9.02 13.26
C ASP A 57 3.66 8.73 13.52
N ASN A 58 4.28 9.37 14.53
CA ASN A 58 5.64 9.03 14.96
C ASN A 58 5.75 7.55 15.35
N VAL A 59 4.71 6.99 15.97
CA VAL A 59 4.66 5.58 16.34
C VAL A 59 4.82 4.64 15.15
N ILE A 60 4.25 4.98 13.98
CA ILE A 60 4.42 4.21 12.74
C ILE A 60 5.86 4.36 12.25
N TYR A 61 6.34 5.60 12.17
CA TYR A 61 7.69 5.91 11.70
C TYR A 61 8.76 5.15 12.51
N GLU A 62 8.70 5.25 13.84
CA GLU A 62 9.64 4.57 14.74
C GLU A 62 9.57 3.05 14.61
N HIS A 63 8.36 2.49 14.57
CA HIS A 63 8.17 1.04 14.47
C HIS A 63 8.81 0.47 13.20
N VAL A 64 8.54 1.08 12.04
CA VAL A 64 9.02 0.54 10.76
C VAL A 64 10.51 0.82 10.52
N THR A 65 11.02 1.98 10.96
CA THR A 65 12.44 2.32 10.83
C THR A 65 13.33 1.46 11.74
N ASN A 66 12.87 1.11 12.94
CA ASN A 66 13.56 0.17 13.84
C ASN A 66 13.67 -1.25 13.23
N ARG A 67 12.84 -1.57 12.25
CA ARG A 67 12.88 -2.81 11.46
C ARG A 67 13.62 -2.66 10.13
N ASN A 68 14.32 -1.55 9.93
CA ASN A 68 15.02 -1.21 8.69
C ASN A 68 14.10 -1.13 7.45
N ILE A 69 12.81 -0.82 7.64
CA ILE A 69 11.87 -0.58 6.55
C ILE A 69 11.90 0.92 6.22
N PRO A 70 12.14 1.30 4.96
CA PRO A 70 12.11 2.70 4.54
C PRO A 70 10.78 3.35 4.83
N CYS A 71 10.82 4.58 5.37
CA CYS A 71 9.62 5.35 5.66
C CYS A 71 9.71 6.76 5.06
N PHE A 72 8.64 7.17 4.42
CA PHE A 72 8.42 8.53 3.94
C PHE A 72 7.32 9.19 4.77
N ARG A 73 7.53 10.46 5.12
CA ARG A 73 6.54 11.28 5.81
C ARG A 73 6.12 12.44 4.90
N GLY A 74 4.82 12.72 4.82
CA GLY A 74 4.30 13.81 4.00
C GLY A 74 2.92 14.25 4.43
N ASP A 75 2.35 15.19 3.68
CA ASP A 75 1.08 15.84 3.99
C ASP A 75 -0.04 14.83 4.29
N GLU A 76 -0.80 15.07 5.38
CA GLU A 76 -1.91 14.20 5.77
C GLU A 76 -3.06 14.26 4.75
N LYS A 77 -3.41 15.46 4.30
CA LYS A 77 -4.62 15.73 3.50
C LYS A 77 -4.41 15.43 2.02
N ASN A 78 -3.20 15.72 1.52
CA ASN A 78 -2.87 15.51 0.12
C ASN A 78 -2.19 14.15 -0.10
N VAL A 79 -3.01 13.11 -0.19
CA VAL A 79 -2.55 11.72 -0.39
C VAL A 79 -1.79 11.56 -1.71
N LEU A 80 -2.27 12.18 -2.79
CA LEU A 80 -1.62 12.08 -4.10
C LEU A 80 -0.22 12.69 -4.06
N GLN A 81 -0.08 13.89 -3.49
CA GLN A 81 1.22 14.53 -3.33
C GLN A 81 2.17 13.68 -2.48
N ARG A 82 1.68 13.07 -1.40
CA ARG A 82 2.50 12.18 -0.56
C ARG A 82 3.04 10.99 -1.35
N HIS A 83 2.25 10.38 -2.24
CA HIS A 83 2.72 9.31 -3.11
C HIS A 83 3.73 9.83 -4.14
N TYR A 84 3.46 10.96 -4.77
CA TYR A 84 4.36 11.58 -5.75
C TYR A 84 5.74 11.91 -5.16
N GLU A 85 5.76 12.59 -4.02
CA GLU A 85 7.02 12.96 -3.35
C GLU A 85 7.77 11.72 -2.82
N CYS A 86 7.05 10.72 -2.35
CA CYS A 86 7.62 9.43 -1.97
C CYS A 86 8.30 8.76 -3.18
N ALA A 87 7.58 8.63 -4.29
CA ALA A 87 8.11 8.02 -5.51
C ALA A 87 9.34 8.77 -6.03
N LYS A 88 9.30 10.10 -6.04
CA LYS A 88 10.40 10.96 -6.44
C LYS A 88 11.63 10.74 -5.55
N LYS A 89 11.45 10.71 -4.22
CA LYS A 89 12.54 10.48 -3.25
C LYS A 89 13.25 9.14 -3.48
N TYR A 90 12.48 8.09 -3.76
CA TYR A 90 13.01 6.73 -3.94
C TYR A 90 13.24 6.35 -5.42
N SER A 91 13.07 7.30 -6.34
CA SER A 91 13.27 7.12 -7.79
C SER A 91 12.42 5.99 -8.38
N PHE A 92 11.17 5.89 -7.94
CA PHE A 92 10.19 4.97 -8.53
C PHE A 92 9.63 5.58 -9.81
N SER A 93 9.61 4.82 -10.90
CA SER A 93 8.97 5.19 -12.17
C SER A 93 7.59 4.55 -12.35
N THR A 94 7.28 3.59 -11.49
CA THR A 94 5.99 2.93 -11.40
C THR A 94 5.66 2.72 -9.92
N ILE A 95 4.46 3.07 -9.52
CA ILE A 95 3.99 2.97 -8.15
C ILE A 95 2.96 1.85 -8.04
N VAL A 96 3.18 0.93 -7.12
CA VAL A 96 2.17 -0.01 -6.64
C VAL A 96 1.65 0.55 -5.31
N ARG A 97 0.42 1.05 -5.32
CA ARG A 97 -0.24 1.60 -4.13
C ARG A 97 -0.98 0.50 -3.39
N ILE A 98 -0.65 0.32 -2.13
CA ILE A 98 -1.32 -0.63 -1.22
C ILE A 98 -1.77 0.12 0.05
N PRO A 99 -3.07 0.13 0.37
CA PRO A 99 -3.55 0.61 1.65
C PRO A 99 -3.15 -0.32 2.79
N SER A 100 -2.74 0.23 3.94
CA SER A 100 -2.24 -0.57 5.09
C SER A 100 -3.32 -1.34 5.85
N ASP A 101 -4.58 -1.27 5.43
CA ASP A 101 -5.68 -2.06 6.01
C ASP A 101 -5.95 -3.38 5.26
N LYS A 102 -4.98 -3.85 4.51
CA LYS A 102 -4.99 -5.09 3.72
C LYS A 102 -3.93 -6.09 4.23
N PRO A 103 -3.98 -6.54 5.50
CA PRO A 103 -2.91 -7.33 6.10
C PRO A 103 -2.68 -8.69 5.43
N LEU A 104 -3.67 -9.20 4.71
CA LEU A 104 -3.61 -10.50 4.02
C LEU A 104 -3.46 -10.34 2.50
N ILE A 105 -2.88 -9.24 2.04
CA ILE A 105 -2.58 -9.04 0.61
C ILE A 105 -1.73 -10.20 0.07
N ASP A 106 -2.12 -10.76 -1.07
CA ASP A 106 -1.35 -11.82 -1.71
C ASP A 106 -0.30 -11.21 -2.64
N PRO A 107 1.01 -11.47 -2.40
CA PRO A 107 2.08 -10.96 -3.25
C PRO A 107 1.99 -11.46 -4.70
N THR A 108 1.37 -12.62 -4.95
CA THR A 108 1.16 -13.13 -6.31
C THR A 108 0.18 -12.26 -7.09
N ILE A 109 -0.87 -11.75 -6.44
CA ILE A 109 -1.81 -10.80 -7.06
C ILE A 109 -1.09 -9.49 -7.41
N VAL A 110 -0.21 -9.03 -6.53
CA VAL A 110 0.61 -7.84 -6.76
C VAL A 110 1.53 -8.04 -7.96
N ASP A 111 2.24 -9.17 -8.02
CA ASP A 111 3.14 -9.49 -9.14
C ASP A 111 2.38 -9.60 -10.47
N ASN A 112 1.24 -10.27 -10.50
CA ASN A 112 0.39 -10.36 -11.70
C ASN A 112 -0.08 -8.99 -12.18
N ALA A 113 -0.42 -8.09 -11.25
CA ALA A 113 -0.80 -6.72 -11.59
C ALA A 113 0.39 -5.94 -12.17
N ILE A 114 1.59 -6.07 -11.59
CA ILE A 114 2.82 -5.45 -12.12
C ILE A 114 3.11 -5.96 -13.54
N GLU A 115 3.04 -7.27 -13.77
CA GLU A 115 3.27 -7.90 -15.06
C GLU A 115 2.28 -7.40 -16.12
N LYS A 116 0.99 -7.31 -15.75
CA LYS A 116 -0.05 -6.77 -16.60
C LYS A 116 0.18 -5.30 -16.96
N PHE A 117 0.59 -4.49 -15.99
CA PHE A 117 0.90 -3.08 -16.22
C PHE A 117 2.09 -2.92 -17.18
N GLN A 118 3.18 -3.67 -16.94
CA GLN A 118 4.40 -3.59 -17.75
C GLN A 118 4.22 -4.11 -19.18
N SER A 119 3.31 -5.05 -19.39
CA SER A 119 2.99 -5.60 -20.73
C SER A 119 1.96 -4.79 -21.51
N SER A 120 1.49 -3.68 -20.97
CA SER A 120 0.42 -2.86 -21.55
C SER A 120 0.87 -1.40 -21.68
N SER A 121 0.09 -0.60 -22.37
CA SER A 121 0.26 0.85 -22.49
C SER A 121 -0.71 1.64 -21.59
N TYR A 122 -1.09 1.06 -20.46
CA TYR A 122 -1.99 1.72 -19.52
C TYR A 122 -1.21 2.68 -18.60
N ASP A 123 -1.82 3.82 -18.28
CA ASP A 123 -1.32 4.76 -17.28
C ASP A 123 -1.79 4.41 -15.86
N TYR A 124 -2.84 3.57 -15.76
CA TYR A 124 -3.40 3.11 -14.50
C TYR A 124 -4.06 1.75 -14.65
N ILE A 125 -3.85 0.87 -13.71
CA ILE A 125 -4.62 -0.37 -13.56
C ILE A 125 -5.05 -0.59 -12.11
N SER A 126 -6.17 -1.28 -11.94
CA SER A 126 -6.64 -1.79 -10.66
C SER A 126 -7.26 -3.17 -10.87
N ASN A 127 -7.14 -4.04 -9.88
CA ASN A 127 -7.87 -5.30 -9.86
C ASN A 127 -9.27 -5.17 -9.25
N PHE A 128 -9.71 -3.94 -9.00
CA PHE A 128 -11.05 -3.62 -8.54
C PHE A 128 -11.91 -3.20 -9.73
N SER A 129 -12.98 -3.95 -10.02
CA SER A 129 -13.95 -3.59 -11.07
C SER A 129 -15.26 -3.16 -10.44
N VAL A 130 -15.80 -2.05 -10.95
CA VAL A 130 -17.18 -1.62 -10.71
C VAL A 130 -18.00 -2.03 -11.93
N ASN A 131 -19.08 -2.79 -11.73
CA ASN A 131 -20.00 -3.07 -12.83
C ASN A 131 -20.81 -1.80 -13.11
N VAL A 132 -20.52 -1.15 -14.23
CA VAL A 132 -21.12 0.16 -14.59
C VAL A 132 -22.59 0.02 -14.99
N ASP A 133 -23.05 -1.20 -15.35
CA ASP A 133 -24.40 -1.45 -15.85
C ASP A 133 -25.45 -1.60 -14.73
N ASN A 134 -25.00 -1.81 -13.49
CA ASN A 134 -25.87 -1.84 -12.30
C ASN A 134 -25.22 -1.05 -11.18
N GLU A 135 -25.66 0.16 -10.93
CA GLU A 135 -25.14 1.08 -9.90
C GLU A 135 -25.10 0.51 -8.47
N HIS A 136 -25.59 -0.72 -8.25
CA HIS A 136 -25.73 -1.35 -6.94
C HIS A 136 -25.08 -2.74 -6.81
N GLU A 137 -24.51 -3.33 -7.85
CA GLU A 137 -23.84 -4.62 -7.77
C GLU A 137 -22.32 -4.47 -7.95
N PHE A 138 -21.62 -4.41 -6.84
CA PHE A 138 -20.19 -4.63 -6.79
C PHE A 138 -19.93 -6.14 -6.92
N LEU A 139 -19.53 -6.60 -8.09
CA LEU A 139 -18.93 -7.92 -8.24
C LEU A 139 -17.40 -7.75 -8.27
N PRO A 140 -16.72 -7.84 -7.12
CA PRO A 140 -15.27 -7.76 -7.12
C PRO A 140 -14.71 -8.98 -7.85
N SER A 141 -13.84 -8.75 -8.83
CA SER A 141 -13.13 -9.83 -9.56
C SER A 141 -12.19 -10.61 -8.64
N PHE A 142 -11.87 -10.04 -7.47
CA PHE A 142 -10.99 -10.59 -6.45
C PHE A 142 -11.63 -10.45 -5.07
N PRO A 143 -11.25 -11.29 -4.10
CA PRO A 143 -11.70 -11.16 -2.73
C PRO A 143 -11.38 -9.78 -2.15
N SER A 144 -12.29 -9.23 -1.34
CA SER A 144 -12.04 -7.96 -0.64
C SER A 144 -10.79 -8.07 0.24
N GLY A 145 -9.95 -7.05 0.21
CA GLY A 145 -8.67 -7.04 0.92
C GLY A 145 -7.46 -7.36 0.04
N THR A 146 -7.67 -7.60 -1.25
CA THR A 146 -6.59 -7.89 -2.22
C THR A 146 -6.44 -6.80 -3.28
N GLU A 147 -7.04 -5.63 -3.06
CA GLU A 147 -7.04 -4.52 -4.01
C GLU A 147 -5.64 -3.94 -4.18
N VAL A 148 -5.23 -3.82 -5.45
CA VAL A 148 -3.95 -3.28 -5.91
C VAL A 148 -4.21 -2.20 -6.94
N GLU A 149 -3.53 -1.08 -6.84
CA GLU A 149 -3.54 0.00 -7.83
C GLU A 149 -2.12 0.25 -8.30
N ILE A 150 -1.93 0.43 -9.63
CA ILE A 150 -0.61 0.70 -10.24
C ILE A 150 -0.73 1.87 -11.20
N PHE A 151 0.20 2.80 -11.11
CA PHE A 151 0.32 4.00 -11.95
C PHE A 151 1.76 4.53 -12.01
#